data_bc9a1e3bc5c73db72dbc4d4a7bab657f
#
_entry.id   bc9a1e3bc5c73db72dbc4d4a7bab657f
#
_cell.length_a   1.000
_cell.length_b   1.000
_cell.length_c   1.000
_cell.angle_alpha   90.00
_cell.angle_beta   90.00
_cell.angle_gamma   90.00
#
_symmetry.space_group_name_H-M   'P 1'
#
loop_
_entity.id
_entity.type
_entity.pdbx_description
1 polymer ?
#
loop_
_entity_poly.entity_id
_entity_poly.type
_entity_poly.pdbx_seq_one_letter_code
_entity_poly.pdbx_strand_id
1 'polypeptide(L)'
;MMIFIMTVTCIKAQTTQVVIISTNDVHGRISNFGKMAAYVKSLKLEQPNVFVFNAGDLINGNPVVDEAEDKGAPIIELMNKVPYDVSCMGNHEFENGEATLQNRILQSTSIFVGANVIAAKGSAFHDTRPYTFLQLQDGTKIGVLGLTASSSNPCLIPNITIIDPVKTALQFKMLRDSCQVMIALTHIGYRADSLLATKMSSFDVIIGGHSHTELPKGIMVNATLITQAGDKLRYVGKTTLIIKDHHIVGKSFVMIDLNKLTVTDREVQLLVDHYDAEPRFKQVVGKTPKGFANKEELGSLKADAIAKELNVDIAFDHARNVDYEHFPKGNISVGNIYEIDSYDYKLIRYELTPAEIRTLITKSVKMSSVPVLFVSGITYTLEKNTQGEVQNVTLENKNGPLNENKRYGVGMNSYISCHFMQNHQPGKTTSATAETSLLNYLKKHPEVNYSGVKRIKVKYL
;
A
#
# COMPACT_ATOMS: atom_id res chain seq x y z
N MET A 1 33.71 69.68 0.28
CA MET A 1 33.83 68.54 -0.62
C MET A 1 33.39 67.34 0.21
N MET A 2 32.14 66.89 0.05
CA MET A 2 31.57 65.79 0.85
C MET A 2 31.77 64.51 0.07
N ILE A 3 32.63 63.62 0.58
CA ILE A 3 32.91 62.28 -0.03
C ILE A 3 31.78 61.38 0.37
N PHE A 4 30.92 60.95 -0.61
CA PHE A 4 29.91 59.91 -0.43
C PHE A 4 30.60 58.56 -0.56
N ILE A 5 30.79 57.83 0.56
CA ILE A 5 31.27 56.45 0.55
C ILE A 5 30.07 55.57 0.23
N MET A 6 29.97 55.12 -1.03
CA MET A 6 29.04 54.03 -1.41
C MET A 6 29.58 52.73 -0.84
N THR A 7 28.96 52.24 0.22
CA THR A 7 29.18 50.84 0.69
C THR A 7 28.48 49.90 -0.28
N VAL A 8 29.24 49.26 -1.14
CA VAL A 8 28.74 48.10 -1.93
C VAL A 8 28.60 46.93 -0.99
N THR A 9 27.39 46.70 -0.53
CA THR A 9 27.05 45.42 0.15
C THR A 9 27.09 44.30 -0.88
N CYS A 10 28.17 43.53 -0.88
CA CYS A 10 28.27 42.30 -1.66
C CYS A 10 27.25 41.30 -1.07
N ILE A 11 26.07 41.18 -1.70
CA ILE A 11 25.11 40.15 -1.35
C ILE A 11 25.76 38.83 -1.79
N LYS A 12 26.33 38.08 -0.82
CA LYS A 12 26.79 36.73 -1.08
C LYS A 12 25.57 35.90 -1.49
N ALA A 13 25.61 35.34 -2.69
CA ALA A 13 24.60 34.42 -3.16
C ALA A 13 24.41 33.31 -2.09
N GLN A 14 23.24 33.29 -1.43
CA GLN A 14 22.96 32.37 -0.35
C GLN A 14 22.60 31.02 -0.94
N THR A 15 23.39 29.98 -0.65
CA THR A 15 23.08 28.60 -1.02
C THR A 15 22.39 27.94 0.15
N THR A 16 21.17 27.45 -0.06
CA THR A 16 20.37 26.76 0.92
C THR A 16 20.27 25.29 0.55
N GLN A 17 20.55 24.41 1.48
CA GLN A 17 20.34 22.98 1.33
C GLN A 17 19.01 22.59 1.99
N VAL A 18 18.20 21.79 1.29
CA VAL A 18 16.98 21.17 1.79
C VAL A 18 17.16 19.65 1.73
N VAL A 19 16.84 18.97 2.81
CA VAL A 19 16.80 17.50 2.87
C VAL A 19 15.37 17.06 3.13
N ILE A 20 14.86 16.15 2.32
CA ILE A 20 13.56 15.52 2.52
C ILE A 20 13.80 14.03 2.75
N ILE A 21 13.46 13.56 3.95
CA ILE A 21 13.38 12.15 4.26
C ILE A 21 11.99 11.67 3.88
N SER A 22 11.89 10.61 3.11
CA SER A 22 10.60 10.08 2.68
C SER A 22 10.44 8.60 3.01
N THR A 23 9.20 8.23 3.38
CA THR A 23 8.72 6.86 3.49
C THR A 23 7.59 6.64 2.50
N ASN A 24 7.41 5.41 2.08
CA ASN A 24 6.27 4.94 1.29
C ASN A 24 6.02 3.47 1.60
N ASP A 25 4.79 3.01 1.43
CA ASP A 25 4.42 1.59 1.52
C ASP A 25 4.94 0.94 2.83
N VAL A 26 4.70 1.61 3.96
CA VAL A 26 5.17 1.17 5.29
C VAL A 26 4.46 -0.11 5.72
N HIS A 27 3.17 -0.26 5.35
CA HIS A 27 2.37 -1.45 5.59
C HIS A 27 2.43 -1.92 7.06
N GLY A 28 2.22 -1.00 7.99
CA GLY A 28 2.18 -1.30 9.41
C GLY A 28 3.51 -1.76 10.03
N ARG A 29 4.61 -1.80 9.27
CA ARG A 29 5.91 -2.27 9.77
C ARG A 29 6.56 -1.25 10.69
N ILE A 30 6.50 -1.52 12.01
CA ILE A 30 6.92 -0.57 13.04
C ILE A 30 8.38 -0.75 13.49
N SER A 31 8.99 -1.91 13.25
CA SER A 31 10.29 -2.31 13.85
C SER A 31 11.45 -1.34 13.61
N ASN A 32 11.46 -0.61 12.50
CA ASN A 32 12.53 0.33 12.16
C ASN A 32 12.25 1.79 12.54
N PHE A 33 11.08 2.10 13.18
CA PHE A 33 10.76 3.48 13.56
C PHE A 33 11.77 4.09 14.52
N GLY A 34 12.28 3.33 15.49
CA GLY A 34 13.32 3.81 16.42
C GLY A 34 14.60 4.25 15.71
N LYS A 35 15.03 3.50 14.69
CA LYS A 35 16.21 3.83 13.87
C LYS A 35 15.95 5.04 12.96
N MET A 36 14.78 5.08 12.33
CA MET A 36 14.36 6.23 11.51
C MET A 36 14.32 7.52 12.35
N ALA A 37 13.72 7.46 13.55
CA ALA A 37 13.65 8.60 14.47
C ALA A 37 15.04 9.12 14.83
N ALA A 38 15.97 8.24 15.21
CA ALA A 38 17.35 8.62 15.50
C ALA A 38 18.05 9.26 14.29
N TYR A 39 17.85 8.71 13.09
CA TYR A 39 18.43 9.24 11.86
C TYR A 39 17.87 10.63 11.52
N VAL A 40 16.55 10.83 11.56
CA VAL A 40 15.93 12.13 11.32
C VAL A 40 16.41 13.16 12.33
N LYS A 41 16.49 12.78 13.62
CA LYS A 41 16.96 13.64 14.69
C LYS A 41 18.42 14.08 14.48
N SER A 42 19.31 13.16 14.08
CA SER A 42 20.69 13.52 13.76
C SER A 42 20.78 14.53 12.61
N LEU A 43 20.00 14.34 11.55
CA LEU A 43 19.98 15.28 10.43
C LEU A 43 19.45 16.67 10.82
N LYS A 44 18.42 16.73 11.67
CA LYS A 44 17.86 18.02 12.14
C LYS A 44 18.84 18.78 13.07
N LEU A 45 19.77 18.08 13.72
CA LEU A 45 20.88 18.72 14.47
C LEU A 45 21.98 19.27 13.55
N GLU A 46 22.20 18.65 12.39
CA GLU A 46 23.23 19.06 11.43
C GLU A 46 22.79 20.25 10.54
N GLN A 47 21.48 20.35 10.25
CA GLN A 47 20.95 21.36 9.33
C GLN A 47 19.46 21.69 9.59
N PRO A 48 19.04 22.95 9.37
CA PRO A 48 17.71 23.42 9.76
C PRO A 48 16.58 22.97 8.81
N ASN A 49 16.88 22.69 7.54
CA ASN A 49 15.87 22.48 6.50
C ASN A 49 15.71 20.97 6.22
N VAL A 50 15.31 20.21 7.23
CA VAL A 50 15.02 18.76 7.13
C VAL A 50 13.53 18.55 7.31
N PHE A 51 12.89 17.98 6.30
CA PHE A 51 11.47 17.61 6.28
C PHE A 51 11.30 16.10 6.18
N VAL A 52 10.18 15.60 6.68
CA VAL A 52 9.82 14.18 6.63
C VAL A 52 8.47 14.04 5.94
N PHE A 53 8.44 13.28 4.83
CA PHE A 53 7.25 13.06 4.02
C PHE A 53 6.86 11.59 4.03
N ASN A 54 5.55 11.34 3.96
CA ASN A 54 5.01 10.00 3.73
C ASN A 54 4.22 9.95 2.42
N ALA A 55 4.58 9.02 1.55
CA ALA A 55 3.95 8.80 0.25
C ALA A 55 2.89 7.67 0.29
N GLY A 56 2.16 7.52 1.39
CA GLY A 56 1.00 6.64 1.52
C GLY A 56 1.30 5.18 1.90
N ASP A 57 0.23 4.41 2.08
CA ASP A 57 0.20 3.01 2.51
C ASP A 57 0.93 2.78 3.84
N LEU A 58 0.40 3.41 4.88
CA LEU A 58 0.90 3.28 6.26
C LEU A 58 0.41 2.00 6.92
N ILE A 59 -0.85 1.63 6.68
CA ILE A 59 -1.54 0.50 7.30
C ILE A 59 -1.57 -0.72 6.39
N ASN A 60 -2.15 -1.81 6.89
CA ASN A 60 -2.34 -3.11 6.23
C ASN A 60 -1.05 -3.85 5.91
N GLY A 61 -0.66 -4.74 6.83
CA GLY A 61 0.52 -5.60 6.73
C GLY A 61 1.14 -5.99 8.06
N ASN A 62 0.60 -5.49 9.19
CA ASN A 62 1.03 -5.88 10.52
C ASN A 62 -0.15 -5.88 11.51
N PRO A 63 -0.48 -7.03 12.10
CA PRO A 63 -1.63 -7.16 13.00
C PRO A 63 -1.56 -6.25 14.24
N VAL A 64 -0.36 -5.87 14.65
CA VAL A 64 -0.16 -4.93 15.76
C VAL A 64 -0.78 -3.56 15.46
N VAL A 65 -0.81 -3.16 14.18
CA VAL A 65 -1.39 -1.91 13.70
C VAL A 65 -2.84 -2.13 13.25
N ASP A 66 -3.08 -3.21 12.49
CA ASP A 66 -4.32 -3.44 11.76
C ASP A 66 -5.42 -4.01 12.66
N GLU A 67 -5.04 -4.76 13.71
CA GLU A 67 -5.93 -5.37 14.68
C GLU A 67 -5.85 -4.71 16.08
N ALA A 68 -5.29 -3.50 16.14
CA ALA A 68 -5.40 -2.66 17.34
C ALA A 68 -6.87 -2.35 17.63
N GLU A 69 -7.24 -2.14 18.89
CA GLU A 69 -8.60 -1.72 19.29
C GLU A 69 -9.05 -0.48 18.49
N ASP A 70 -8.13 0.46 18.30
CA ASP A 70 -8.28 1.61 17.42
C ASP A 70 -7.39 1.39 16.18
N LYS A 71 -7.95 0.78 15.14
CA LYS A 71 -7.23 0.33 13.93
C LYS A 71 -6.38 1.43 13.32
N GLY A 72 -5.09 1.17 13.12
CA GLY A 72 -4.13 2.11 12.58
C GLY A 72 -3.61 3.18 13.56
N ALA A 73 -4.12 3.28 14.79
CA ALA A 73 -3.63 4.25 15.77
C ALA A 73 -2.15 4.05 16.16
N PRO A 74 -1.64 2.81 16.34
CA PRO A 74 -0.26 2.61 16.71
C PRO A 74 0.75 3.23 15.73
N ILE A 75 0.50 3.15 14.43
CA ILE A 75 1.43 3.73 13.46
C ILE A 75 1.34 5.26 13.41
N ILE A 76 0.16 5.84 13.63
CA ILE A 76 0.00 7.29 13.73
C ILE A 76 0.72 7.83 14.98
N GLU A 77 0.65 7.11 16.10
CA GLU A 77 1.39 7.50 17.31
C GLU A 77 2.91 7.50 17.07
N LEU A 78 3.43 6.45 16.41
CA LEU A 78 4.84 6.38 16.02
C LEU A 78 5.23 7.50 15.05
N MET A 79 4.38 7.81 14.06
CA MET A 79 4.59 8.92 13.14
C MET A 79 4.64 10.27 13.86
N ASN A 80 3.80 10.48 14.89
CA ASN A 80 3.80 11.71 15.66
C ASN A 80 5.07 11.89 16.51
N LYS A 81 5.75 10.78 16.84
CA LYS A 81 7.07 10.81 17.51
C LYS A 81 8.21 11.08 16.51
N VAL A 82 8.05 10.67 15.26
CA VAL A 82 8.92 11.07 14.15
C VAL A 82 8.21 12.21 13.44
N PRO A 83 8.67 13.46 13.51
CA PRO A 83 7.89 14.61 13.06
C PRO A 83 7.73 14.61 11.54
N TYR A 84 6.71 13.89 11.05
CA TYR A 84 6.30 13.96 9.67
C TYR A 84 5.64 15.30 9.38
N ASP A 85 6.10 15.97 8.33
CA ASP A 85 5.60 17.29 7.93
C ASP A 85 4.41 17.18 6.99
N VAL A 86 4.51 16.32 5.94
CA VAL A 86 3.46 16.14 4.94
C VAL A 86 3.27 14.65 4.63
N SER A 87 2.00 14.25 4.51
CA SER A 87 1.61 12.89 4.12
C SER A 87 0.60 12.93 2.97
N CYS A 88 0.68 11.99 2.03
CA CYS A 88 -0.45 11.67 1.18
C CYS A 88 -1.07 10.33 1.59
N MET A 89 -2.28 10.07 1.11
CA MET A 89 -2.94 8.79 1.32
C MET A 89 -2.52 7.80 0.23
N GLY A 90 -2.31 6.55 0.59
CA GLY A 90 -2.27 5.45 -0.36
C GLY A 90 -3.65 4.81 -0.51
N ASN A 91 -3.71 3.67 -1.21
CA ASN A 91 -4.96 2.95 -1.40
C ASN A 91 -5.38 2.15 -0.15
N HIS A 92 -4.44 1.79 0.71
CA HIS A 92 -4.71 1.04 1.94
C HIS A 92 -5.28 1.90 3.07
N GLU A 93 -5.04 3.21 3.11
CA GLU A 93 -5.65 4.11 4.09
C GLU A 93 -7.18 4.05 4.08
N PHE A 94 -7.79 3.67 2.96
CA PHE A 94 -9.25 3.61 2.80
C PHE A 94 -9.88 2.28 3.28
N GLU A 95 -9.09 1.25 3.57
CA GLU A 95 -9.59 -0.11 3.76
C GLU A 95 -10.28 -0.34 5.11
N ASN A 96 -10.05 0.51 6.10
CA ASN A 96 -10.76 0.50 7.37
C ASN A 96 -11.99 1.44 7.37
N GLY A 97 -12.39 1.94 6.19
CA GLY A 97 -13.55 2.80 6.00
C GLY A 97 -13.31 4.27 6.32
N GLU A 98 -14.28 5.09 5.91
CA GLU A 98 -14.17 6.56 5.91
C GLU A 98 -13.95 7.15 7.31
N ALA A 99 -14.67 6.65 8.31
CA ALA A 99 -14.60 7.16 9.68
C ALA A 99 -13.21 6.88 10.32
N THR A 100 -12.67 5.69 10.11
CA THR A 100 -11.34 5.33 10.61
C THR A 100 -10.27 6.18 9.96
N LEU A 101 -10.31 6.35 8.62
CA LEU A 101 -9.40 7.23 7.90
C LEU A 101 -9.45 8.66 8.45
N GLN A 102 -10.65 9.22 8.62
CA GLN A 102 -10.81 10.57 9.17
C GLN A 102 -10.20 10.70 10.56
N ASN A 103 -10.43 9.71 11.44
CA ASN A 103 -9.86 9.71 12.78
C ASN A 103 -8.32 9.66 12.74
N ARG A 104 -7.73 8.84 11.85
CA ARG A 104 -6.26 8.77 11.69
C ARG A 104 -5.68 10.11 11.24
N ILE A 105 -6.31 10.78 10.29
CA ILE A 105 -5.89 12.11 9.83
C ILE A 105 -5.96 13.14 10.98
N LEU A 106 -7.04 13.13 11.77
CA LEU A 106 -7.20 14.05 12.90
C LEU A 106 -6.21 13.79 14.05
N GLN A 107 -5.79 12.55 14.26
CA GLN A 107 -4.79 12.19 15.28
C GLN A 107 -3.37 12.50 14.84
N SER A 108 -3.13 12.60 13.54
CA SER A 108 -1.80 12.87 12.99
C SER A 108 -1.41 14.33 13.14
N THR A 109 -0.14 14.58 13.47
CA THR A 109 0.48 15.91 13.41
C THR A 109 0.92 16.31 12.00
N SER A 110 0.97 15.35 11.07
CA SER A 110 1.32 15.57 9.67
C SER A 110 0.18 16.25 8.89
N ILE A 111 0.52 17.10 7.93
CA ILE A 111 -0.45 17.68 7.00
C ILE A 111 -0.77 16.65 5.91
N PHE A 112 -1.99 16.12 5.89
CA PHE A 112 -2.43 15.25 4.81
C PHE A 112 -2.85 16.06 3.58
N VAL A 113 -2.37 15.64 2.39
CA VAL A 113 -2.68 16.23 1.09
C VAL A 113 -3.23 15.18 0.13
N GLY A 114 -4.25 15.54 -0.67
CA GLY A 114 -4.90 14.62 -1.61
C GLY A 114 -5.79 15.38 -2.60
N ALA A 115 -5.23 15.79 -3.74
CA ALA A 115 -5.91 16.64 -4.72
C ALA A 115 -7.01 15.91 -5.51
N ASN A 116 -6.92 14.60 -5.64
CA ASN A 116 -7.82 13.79 -6.45
C ASN A 116 -8.77 12.90 -5.62
N VAL A 117 -8.85 13.12 -4.31
CA VAL A 117 -9.74 12.42 -3.37
C VAL A 117 -10.91 13.35 -3.04
N ILE A 118 -12.12 12.98 -3.44
CA ILE A 118 -13.33 13.81 -3.32
C ILE A 118 -14.34 13.11 -2.44
N ALA A 119 -14.71 13.75 -1.34
CA ALA A 119 -15.78 13.27 -0.46
C ALA A 119 -17.17 13.73 -0.96
N ALA A 120 -18.13 12.82 -0.95
CA ALA A 120 -19.52 13.16 -1.18
C ALA A 120 -20.11 13.87 0.05
N LYS A 121 -21.19 14.63 -0.15
CA LYS A 121 -21.91 15.27 0.96
C LYS A 121 -22.43 14.19 1.93
N GLY A 122 -22.07 14.32 3.20
CA GLY A 122 -22.46 13.38 4.27
C GLY A 122 -21.50 12.22 4.48
N SER A 123 -20.37 12.18 3.75
CA SER A 123 -19.25 11.28 4.07
C SER A 123 -18.75 11.54 5.50
N ALA A 124 -18.31 10.49 6.18
CA ALA A 124 -17.55 10.62 7.43
C ALA A 124 -16.15 11.16 7.21
N PHE A 125 -15.63 11.04 6.00
CA PHE A 125 -14.38 11.62 5.57
C PHE A 125 -14.60 13.05 5.06
N HIS A 126 -13.73 13.97 5.47
CA HIS A 126 -13.72 15.35 4.98
C HIS A 126 -12.54 15.53 4.01
N ASP A 127 -12.76 16.32 2.96
CA ASP A 127 -11.73 16.58 1.96
C ASP A 127 -10.44 17.06 2.61
N THR A 128 -9.34 16.44 2.22
CA THR A 128 -8.01 16.90 2.58
C THR A 128 -7.63 18.11 1.73
N ARG A 129 -6.61 18.84 2.16
CA ARG A 129 -6.05 19.90 1.34
C ARG A 129 -5.50 19.29 0.05
N PRO A 130 -5.76 19.86 -1.14
CA PRO A 130 -5.16 19.36 -2.38
C PRO A 130 -3.64 19.48 -2.38
N TYR A 131 -3.11 20.53 -1.72
CA TYR A 131 -1.69 20.82 -1.59
C TYR A 131 -1.41 21.63 -0.30
N THR A 132 -0.13 21.76 0.02
CA THR A 132 0.36 22.64 1.09
C THR A 132 1.63 23.35 0.66
N PHE A 133 2.00 24.40 1.42
CA PHE A 133 3.28 25.10 1.27
C PHE A 133 4.10 24.96 2.55
N LEU A 134 5.38 24.63 2.40
CA LEU A 134 6.39 24.75 3.44
C LEU A 134 7.25 25.98 3.09
N GLN A 135 7.64 26.74 4.11
CA GLN A 135 8.44 27.94 3.92
C GLN A 135 9.75 27.82 4.69
N LEU A 136 10.86 28.05 4.00
CA LEU A 136 12.18 28.10 4.58
C LEU A 136 12.44 29.46 5.25
N GLN A 137 13.47 29.53 6.08
CA GLN A 137 13.84 30.78 6.76
C GLN A 137 14.25 31.91 5.79
N ASP A 138 14.79 31.53 4.63
CA ASP A 138 15.17 32.50 3.58
C ASP A 138 14.00 32.98 2.69
N GLY A 139 12.77 32.57 3.04
CA GLY A 139 11.54 32.89 2.31
C GLY A 139 11.23 31.95 1.13
N THR A 140 12.11 31.00 0.79
CA THR A 140 11.86 30.01 -0.26
C THR A 140 10.64 29.17 0.10
N LYS A 141 9.68 29.01 -0.82
CA LYS A 141 8.48 28.20 -0.65
C LYS A 141 8.60 26.89 -1.42
N ILE A 142 8.24 25.80 -0.74
CA ILE A 142 8.10 24.46 -1.30
C ILE A 142 6.62 24.15 -1.38
N GLY A 143 6.07 24.00 -2.59
CA GLY A 143 4.70 23.54 -2.83
C GLY A 143 4.67 22.00 -2.91
N VAL A 144 3.76 21.38 -2.17
CA VAL A 144 3.60 19.91 -2.15
C VAL A 144 2.16 19.57 -2.55
N LEU A 145 1.98 18.96 -3.72
CA LEU A 145 0.70 18.47 -4.24
C LEU A 145 0.54 16.99 -3.91
N GLY A 146 -0.59 16.58 -3.31
CA GLY A 146 -0.90 15.16 -3.02
C GLY A 146 -1.66 14.47 -4.12
N LEU A 147 -1.29 13.22 -4.49
CA LEU A 147 -2.00 12.41 -5.48
C LEU A 147 -2.07 10.95 -5.03
N THR A 148 -3.25 10.37 -5.13
CA THR A 148 -3.56 9.01 -4.64
C THR A 148 -4.04 8.11 -5.77
N ALA A 149 -3.68 6.83 -5.75
CA ALA A 149 -4.25 5.80 -6.63
C ALA A 149 -5.69 5.48 -6.23
N SER A 150 -6.45 4.87 -7.14
CA SER A 150 -7.77 4.34 -6.85
C SER A 150 -7.71 3.35 -5.69
N SER A 151 -8.71 3.38 -4.80
CA SER A 151 -8.84 2.41 -3.71
C SER A 151 -8.81 0.97 -4.23
N SER A 152 -8.14 0.09 -3.49
CA SER A 152 -8.15 -1.35 -3.77
C SER A 152 -9.54 -1.96 -3.65
N ASN A 153 -10.38 -1.40 -2.79
CA ASN A 153 -11.76 -1.86 -2.58
C ASN A 153 -12.72 -0.67 -2.46
N PRO A 154 -13.22 -0.12 -3.59
CA PRO A 154 -14.11 1.04 -3.58
C PRO A 154 -15.43 0.79 -2.84
N CYS A 155 -15.82 -0.48 -2.60
CA CYS A 155 -17.03 -0.79 -1.82
C CYS A 155 -16.89 -0.43 -0.33
N LEU A 156 -15.70 -0.22 0.19
CA LEU A 156 -15.47 0.21 1.58
C LEU A 156 -15.60 1.73 1.76
N ILE A 157 -15.61 2.47 0.68
CA ILE A 157 -15.65 3.95 0.68
C ILE A 157 -16.72 4.47 -0.29
N PRO A 158 -18.00 4.12 -0.10
CA PRO A 158 -19.05 4.44 -1.07
C PRO A 158 -19.26 5.95 -1.26
N ASN A 159 -18.84 6.78 -0.31
CA ASN A 159 -18.97 8.24 -0.36
C ASN A 159 -17.66 8.96 -0.73
N ILE A 160 -16.63 8.24 -1.15
CA ILE A 160 -15.37 8.83 -1.61
C ILE A 160 -15.15 8.45 -3.08
N THR A 161 -14.84 9.43 -3.91
CA THR A 161 -14.44 9.23 -5.30
C THR A 161 -12.99 9.61 -5.47
N ILE A 162 -12.18 8.69 -6.00
CA ILE A 162 -10.79 8.96 -6.36
C ILE A 162 -10.73 9.12 -7.88
N ILE A 163 -10.51 10.34 -8.34
CA ILE A 163 -10.45 10.66 -9.78
C ILE A 163 -9.04 10.49 -10.33
N ASP A 164 -8.90 10.52 -11.67
CA ASP A 164 -7.61 10.32 -12.36
C ASP A 164 -6.52 11.28 -11.84
N PRO A 165 -5.45 10.78 -11.21
CA PRO A 165 -4.45 11.62 -10.57
C PRO A 165 -3.65 12.47 -11.57
N VAL A 166 -3.36 11.94 -12.78
CA VAL A 166 -2.60 12.67 -13.79
C VAL A 166 -3.40 13.81 -14.38
N LYS A 167 -4.69 13.59 -14.67
CA LYS A 167 -5.60 14.66 -15.13
C LYS A 167 -5.81 15.71 -14.04
N THR A 168 -5.92 15.29 -12.79
CA THR A 168 -6.05 16.20 -11.65
C THR A 168 -4.81 17.08 -11.51
N ALA A 169 -3.61 16.50 -11.53
CA ALA A 169 -2.36 17.24 -11.40
C ALA A 169 -2.25 18.39 -12.44
N LEU A 170 -2.69 18.16 -13.68
CA LEU A 170 -2.67 19.19 -14.73
C LEU A 170 -3.50 20.44 -14.39
N GLN A 171 -4.52 20.33 -13.51
CA GLN A 171 -5.31 21.46 -13.05
C GLN A 171 -4.55 22.35 -12.05
N PHE A 172 -3.51 21.80 -11.41
CA PHE A 172 -2.69 22.47 -10.39
C PHE A 172 -1.34 23.02 -10.92
N LYS A 173 -1.13 23.02 -12.24
CA LYS A 173 0.13 23.55 -12.82
C LYS A 173 0.46 24.99 -12.40
N MET A 174 -0.56 25.80 -12.12
CA MET A 174 -0.41 27.19 -11.66
C MET A 174 0.23 27.31 -10.27
N LEU A 175 0.29 26.24 -9.48
CA LEU A 175 1.00 26.24 -8.19
C LEU A 175 2.48 26.60 -8.36
N ARG A 176 3.07 26.31 -9.52
CA ARG A 176 4.46 26.67 -9.84
C ARG A 176 4.73 28.16 -9.68
N ASP A 177 3.76 29.00 -9.99
CA ASP A 177 3.89 30.46 -9.90
C ASP A 177 3.92 30.96 -8.44
N SER A 178 3.52 30.09 -7.49
CA SER A 178 3.42 30.40 -6.07
C SER A 178 4.56 29.83 -5.22
N CYS A 179 5.47 29.04 -5.80
CA CYS A 179 6.56 28.39 -5.08
C CYS A 179 7.83 28.27 -5.93
N GLN A 180 8.99 28.23 -5.26
CA GLN A 180 10.30 28.04 -5.89
C GLN A 180 10.64 26.57 -6.11
N VAL A 181 10.09 25.68 -5.27
CA VAL A 181 10.23 24.22 -5.39
C VAL A 181 8.84 23.63 -5.46
N MET A 182 8.58 22.79 -6.47
CA MET A 182 7.29 22.10 -6.62
C MET A 182 7.47 20.59 -6.57
N ILE A 183 6.84 19.98 -5.57
CA ILE A 183 6.91 18.52 -5.31
C ILE A 183 5.54 17.89 -5.53
N ALA A 184 5.49 16.76 -6.24
CA ALA A 184 4.36 15.86 -6.15
C ALA A 184 4.67 14.78 -5.12
N LEU A 185 3.83 14.68 -4.10
CA LEU A 185 3.84 13.58 -3.14
C LEU A 185 2.75 12.60 -3.57
N THR A 186 3.15 11.45 -4.09
CA THR A 186 2.25 10.60 -4.87
C THR A 186 2.19 9.18 -4.33
N HIS A 187 1.00 8.58 -4.44
CA HIS A 187 0.82 7.15 -4.25
C HIS A 187 0.12 6.55 -5.47
N ILE A 188 0.73 6.67 -6.67
CA ILE A 188 0.13 6.26 -7.95
C ILE A 188 0.96 5.24 -8.71
N GLY A 189 2.14 4.88 -8.19
CA GLY A 189 3.08 3.93 -8.77
C GLY A 189 4.04 4.53 -9.78
N TYR A 190 5.25 3.96 -9.86
CA TYR A 190 6.36 4.47 -10.67
C TYR A 190 6.00 4.74 -12.14
N ARG A 191 5.17 3.88 -12.76
CA ARG A 191 4.77 4.08 -14.17
C ARG A 191 3.90 5.33 -14.35
N ALA A 192 2.97 5.57 -13.43
CA ALA A 192 2.12 6.77 -13.46
C ALA A 192 2.91 8.03 -13.08
N ASP A 193 3.87 7.92 -12.15
CA ASP A 193 4.80 9.00 -11.81
C ASP A 193 5.65 9.41 -13.03
N SER A 194 6.15 8.43 -13.80
CA SER A 194 6.91 8.68 -15.04
C SER A 194 6.06 9.37 -16.10
N LEU A 195 4.79 8.93 -16.24
CA LEU A 195 3.83 9.59 -17.14
C LEU A 195 3.53 11.02 -16.70
N LEU A 196 3.34 11.24 -15.38
CA LEU A 196 3.10 12.56 -14.81
C LEU A 196 4.29 13.50 -15.09
N ALA A 197 5.53 13.06 -14.83
CA ALA A 197 6.75 13.83 -15.12
C ALA A 197 6.90 14.15 -16.61
N THR A 198 6.45 13.26 -17.49
CA THR A 198 6.45 13.51 -18.95
C THR A 198 5.43 14.56 -19.36
N LYS A 199 4.23 14.53 -18.75
CA LYS A 199 3.11 15.43 -19.10
C LYS A 199 3.17 16.78 -18.40
N MET A 200 3.85 16.88 -17.25
CA MET A 200 3.89 18.07 -16.41
C MET A 200 5.30 18.35 -15.92
N SER A 201 6.05 19.15 -16.68
CA SER A 201 7.44 19.50 -16.40
C SER A 201 7.63 20.50 -15.25
N SER A 202 6.56 20.95 -14.60
CA SER A 202 6.61 21.91 -13.49
C SER A 202 7.02 21.29 -12.15
N PHE A 203 7.01 19.97 -12.01
CA PHE A 203 7.52 19.31 -10.82
C PHE A 203 9.04 19.20 -10.83
N ASP A 204 9.65 19.60 -9.73
CA ASP A 204 11.09 19.42 -9.51
C ASP A 204 11.40 18.01 -9.03
N VAL A 205 10.53 17.49 -8.16
CA VAL A 205 10.63 16.13 -7.58
C VAL A 205 9.25 15.47 -7.53
N ILE A 206 9.21 14.19 -7.78
CA ILE A 206 8.08 13.31 -7.46
C ILE A 206 8.57 12.32 -6.41
N ILE A 207 7.93 12.32 -5.25
CA ILE A 207 8.17 11.36 -4.17
C ILE A 207 7.00 10.37 -4.20
N GLY A 208 7.25 9.17 -4.68
CA GLY A 208 6.22 8.19 -5.02
C GLY A 208 6.13 7.00 -4.06
N GLY A 209 5.05 6.21 -4.24
CA GLY A 209 4.75 4.94 -3.58
C GLY A 209 3.94 4.01 -4.47
N HIS A 210 3.22 3.04 -3.88
CA HIS A 210 2.28 2.10 -4.49
C HIS A 210 2.89 0.91 -5.25
N SER A 211 3.96 1.10 -5.98
CA SER A 211 4.59 0.03 -6.78
C SER A 211 5.74 -0.67 -6.06
N HIS A 212 6.05 -0.30 -4.81
CA HIS A 212 7.13 -0.86 -3.99
C HIS A 212 8.50 -0.85 -4.70
N THR A 213 8.72 0.11 -5.60
CA THR A 213 9.90 0.11 -6.44
C THR A 213 11.10 0.64 -5.66
N GLU A 214 12.20 -0.12 -5.64
CA GLU A 214 13.47 0.38 -5.14
C GLU A 214 14.17 1.20 -6.24
N LEU A 215 14.33 2.51 -6.02
CA LEU A 215 15.05 3.43 -6.90
C LEU A 215 16.30 3.97 -6.19
N PRO A 216 17.43 3.23 -6.12
CA PRO A 216 18.55 3.57 -5.21
C PRO A 216 19.14 4.97 -5.38
N LYS A 217 19.04 5.55 -6.56
CA LYS A 217 19.53 6.89 -6.89
C LYS A 217 18.45 7.82 -7.44
N GLY A 218 17.18 7.36 -7.43
CA GLY A 218 16.10 8.00 -8.16
C GLY A 218 16.29 7.91 -9.68
N ILE A 219 15.31 8.39 -10.42
CA ILE A 219 15.34 8.42 -11.89
C ILE A 219 14.95 9.82 -12.36
N MET A 220 15.71 10.36 -13.30
CA MET A 220 15.35 11.61 -13.97
C MET A 220 14.46 11.33 -15.15
N VAL A 221 13.28 11.95 -15.17
CA VAL A 221 12.41 12.02 -16.34
C VAL A 221 12.26 13.48 -16.72
N ASN A 222 12.79 13.88 -17.87
CA ASN A 222 13.01 15.29 -18.21
C ASN A 222 13.82 16.00 -17.10
N ALA A 223 13.28 17.09 -16.54
CA ALA A 223 13.89 17.81 -15.43
C ALA A 223 13.37 17.36 -14.06
N THR A 224 12.50 16.38 -13.97
CA THR A 224 11.88 15.92 -12.73
C THR A 224 12.64 14.70 -12.16
N LEU A 225 13.03 14.78 -10.89
CA LEU A 225 13.60 13.65 -10.14
C LEU A 225 12.45 12.81 -9.54
N ILE A 226 12.34 11.54 -9.95
CA ILE A 226 11.37 10.58 -9.38
C ILE A 226 12.09 9.71 -8.36
N THR A 227 11.50 9.57 -7.17
CA THR A 227 12.06 8.80 -6.05
C THR A 227 11.02 7.85 -5.48
N GLN A 228 11.46 6.65 -5.07
CA GLN A 228 10.67 5.69 -4.31
C GLN A 228 11.63 4.80 -3.52
N ALA A 229 11.28 4.40 -2.29
CA ALA A 229 12.18 3.76 -1.35
C ALA A 229 11.79 2.30 -1.00
N GLY A 230 11.23 1.55 -1.95
CA GLY A 230 10.80 0.17 -1.72
C GLY A 230 9.54 0.10 -0.85
N ASP A 231 9.53 -0.79 0.14
CA ASP A 231 8.39 -1.00 1.03
C ASP A 231 8.81 -1.40 2.46
N LYS A 232 7.81 -1.57 3.35
CA LYS A 232 7.93 -2.16 4.69
C LYS A 232 8.97 -1.49 5.58
N LEU A 233 9.22 -0.19 5.37
CA LEU A 233 10.16 0.62 6.14
C LEU A 233 11.57 0.00 6.26
N ARG A 234 12.00 -0.76 5.25
CA ARG A 234 13.37 -1.24 5.15
C ARG A 234 14.32 -0.09 4.83
N TYR A 235 13.87 0.81 3.97
CA TYR A 235 14.59 1.99 3.57
C TYR A 235 13.82 3.26 3.89
N VAL A 236 14.55 4.36 4.00
CA VAL A 236 14.01 5.70 3.83
C VAL A 236 14.70 6.36 2.65
N GLY A 237 13.95 7.16 1.89
CA GLY A 237 14.51 7.99 0.84
C GLY A 237 15.12 9.26 1.44
N LYS A 238 16.31 9.66 1.00
CA LYS A 238 16.92 10.96 1.29
C LYS A 238 17.07 11.75 0.00
N THR A 239 16.17 12.69 -0.24
CA THR A 239 16.25 13.68 -1.33
C THR A 239 16.99 14.90 -0.82
N THR A 240 17.99 15.35 -1.55
CA THR A 240 18.73 16.58 -1.26
C THR A 240 18.58 17.58 -2.41
N LEU A 241 18.13 18.78 -2.10
CA LEU A 241 18.01 19.91 -3.03
C LEU A 241 19.01 21.00 -2.65
N ILE A 242 19.75 21.49 -3.62
CA ILE A 242 20.61 22.65 -3.47
C ILE A 242 19.93 23.82 -4.17
N ILE A 243 19.62 24.86 -3.40
CA ILE A 243 18.90 26.04 -3.86
C ILE A 243 19.86 27.23 -3.78
N LYS A 244 19.98 27.97 -4.87
CA LYS A 244 20.76 29.21 -4.94
C LYS A 244 19.89 30.30 -5.56
N ASP A 245 19.79 31.44 -4.90
CA ASP A 245 18.98 32.56 -5.35
C ASP A 245 17.54 32.14 -5.71
N HIS A 246 16.91 31.30 -4.85
CA HIS A 246 15.59 30.70 -5.00
C HIS A 246 15.42 29.76 -6.20
N HIS A 247 16.51 29.30 -6.85
CA HIS A 247 16.48 28.31 -7.94
C HIS A 247 17.20 27.03 -7.54
N ILE A 248 16.63 25.90 -7.90
CA ILE A 248 17.28 24.59 -7.70
C ILE A 248 18.46 24.47 -8.67
N VAL A 249 19.67 24.35 -8.13
CA VAL A 249 20.91 24.15 -8.88
C VAL A 249 21.45 22.72 -8.77
N GLY A 250 20.90 21.91 -7.86
CA GLY A 250 21.26 20.50 -7.71
C GLY A 250 20.14 19.68 -7.06
N LYS A 251 19.99 18.44 -7.54
CA LYS A 251 19.06 17.44 -6.99
C LYS A 251 19.77 16.09 -6.91
N SER A 252 19.61 15.40 -5.77
CA SER A 252 20.10 14.04 -5.61
C SER A 252 19.18 13.23 -4.71
N PHE A 253 19.25 11.93 -4.84
CA PHE A 253 18.50 10.98 -4.03
C PHE A 253 19.36 9.76 -3.69
N VAL A 254 19.22 9.26 -2.48
CA VAL A 254 19.78 7.98 -2.03
C VAL A 254 18.80 7.27 -1.11
N MET A 255 18.78 5.94 -1.18
CA MET A 255 18.08 5.10 -0.22
C MET A 255 19.01 4.80 0.97
N ILE A 256 18.50 4.97 2.18
CA ILE A 256 19.20 4.65 3.42
C ILE A 256 18.60 3.35 3.97
N ASP A 257 19.41 2.29 4.02
CA ASP A 257 19.01 1.00 4.59
C ASP A 257 18.98 1.10 6.12
N LEU A 258 17.78 1.15 6.70
CA LEU A 258 17.59 1.26 8.15
C LEU A 258 18.12 0.04 8.91
N ASN A 259 18.20 -1.14 8.26
CA ASN A 259 18.76 -2.33 8.89
C ASN A 259 20.27 -2.23 9.15
N LYS A 260 20.96 -1.33 8.43
CA LYS A 260 22.39 -1.05 8.64
C LYS A 260 22.67 -0.02 9.72
N LEU A 261 21.64 0.71 10.16
CA LEU A 261 21.77 1.68 11.26
C LEU A 261 21.78 0.95 12.61
N THR A 262 22.67 1.37 13.49
CA THR A 262 22.86 0.78 14.82
C THR A 262 22.29 1.63 15.94
N VAL A 263 22.05 2.93 15.68
CA VAL A 263 21.51 3.86 16.65
C VAL A 263 19.98 3.89 16.57
N THR A 264 19.32 3.83 17.70
CA THR A 264 17.87 3.96 17.83
C THR A 264 17.51 5.10 18.77
N ASP A 265 16.42 5.80 18.49
CA ASP A 265 15.81 6.70 19.45
C ASP A 265 15.12 5.87 20.54
N ARG A 266 15.51 6.08 21.79
CA ARG A 266 15.05 5.25 22.92
C ARG A 266 13.55 5.36 23.15
N GLU A 267 12.99 6.56 23.05
CA GLU A 267 11.56 6.79 23.31
C GLU A 267 10.70 6.07 22.27
N VAL A 268 11.06 6.23 20.99
CA VAL A 268 10.36 5.57 19.90
C VAL A 268 10.53 4.05 19.94
N GLN A 269 11.73 3.56 20.31
CA GLN A 269 11.95 2.11 20.42
C GLN A 269 11.12 1.48 21.55
N LEU A 270 11.00 2.15 22.70
CA LEU A 270 10.14 1.66 23.79
C LEU A 270 8.67 1.56 23.36
N LEU A 271 8.19 2.48 22.52
CA LEU A 271 6.84 2.42 21.98
C LEU A 271 6.70 1.27 20.98
N VAL A 272 7.68 1.05 20.11
CA VAL A 272 7.73 -0.13 19.22
C VAL A 272 7.69 -1.42 20.02
N ASP A 273 8.54 -1.54 21.04
CA ASP A 273 8.63 -2.73 21.91
C ASP A 273 7.32 -2.99 22.65
N HIS A 274 6.62 -1.93 23.08
CA HIS A 274 5.29 -2.02 23.70
C HIS A 274 4.27 -2.66 22.76
N TYR A 275 4.19 -2.21 21.52
CA TYR A 275 3.27 -2.77 20.54
C TYR A 275 3.65 -4.19 20.13
N ASP A 276 4.94 -4.47 19.89
CA ASP A 276 5.43 -5.80 19.52
C ASP A 276 5.32 -6.82 20.68
N ALA A 277 5.11 -6.35 21.91
CA ALA A 277 4.93 -7.23 23.07
C ALA A 277 3.57 -7.92 23.12
N GLU A 278 2.57 -7.55 22.28
CA GLU A 278 1.20 -8.09 22.30
C GLU A 278 1.19 -9.64 22.22
N PRO A 279 0.86 -10.34 23.33
CA PRO A 279 1.04 -11.79 23.41
C PRO A 279 0.12 -12.57 22.47
N ARG A 280 -1.07 -12.02 22.15
CA ARG A 280 -2.08 -12.69 21.30
C ARG A 280 -1.52 -13.05 19.92
N PHE A 281 -0.65 -12.22 19.36
CA PHE A 281 -0.05 -12.46 18.05
C PHE A 281 1.08 -13.50 18.07
N LYS A 282 1.66 -13.80 19.24
CA LYS A 282 2.71 -14.80 19.43
C LYS A 282 2.15 -16.21 19.66
N GLN A 283 0.85 -16.32 19.91
CA GLN A 283 0.19 -17.61 20.13
C GLN A 283 0.31 -18.50 18.89
N VAL A 284 0.87 -19.71 19.05
CA VAL A 284 0.95 -20.72 17.99
C VAL A 284 -0.42 -21.36 17.81
N VAL A 285 -0.91 -21.37 16.56
CA VAL A 285 -2.22 -21.94 16.19
C VAL A 285 -2.12 -23.13 15.24
N GLY A 286 -0.93 -23.34 14.67
CA GLY A 286 -0.68 -24.49 13.79
C GLY A 286 0.79 -24.66 13.47
N LYS A 287 1.11 -25.64 12.63
CA LYS A 287 2.46 -25.86 12.08
C LYS A 287 2.41 -26.36 10.65
N THR A 288 3.45 -26.03 9.88
CA THR A 288 3.67 -26.55 8.55
C THR A 288 5.04 -27.23 8.48
N PRO A 289 5.11 -28.58 8.33
CA PRO A 289 6.38 -29.31 8.35
C PRO A 289 7.30 -29.01 7.18
N LYS A 290 6.73 -28.56 6.04
CA LYS A 290 7.47 -28.27 4.81
C LYS A 290 7.51 -26.78 4.46
N GLY A 291 6.71 -25.96 5.13
CA GLY A 291 6.46 -24.57 4.70
C GLY A 291 5.54 -24.53 3.47
N PHE A 292 5.51 -23.34 2.84
CA PHE A 292 4.84 -23.11 1.57
C PHE A 292 5.86 -22.49 0.62
N ALA A 293 6.08 -23.14 -0.53
CA ALA A 293 7.11 -22.76 -1.48
C ALA A 293 6.70 -21.58 -2.40
N ASN A 294 5.40 -21.30 -2.49
CA ASN A 294 4.84 -20.27 -3.36
C ASN A 294 3.44 -19.85 -2.90
N LYS A 295 2.94 -18.76 -3.47
CA LYS A 295 1.59 -18.23 -3.18
C LYS A 295 0.44 -19.20 -3.47
N GLU A 296 0.57 -20.10 -4.45
CA GLU A 296 -0.51 -21.05 -4.77
C GLU A 296 -0.73 -22.06 -3.66
N GLU A 297 0.34 -22.55 -3.04
CA GLU A 297 0.24 -23.48 -1.90
C GLU A 297 -0.46 -22.81 -0.72
N LEU A 298 -0.04 -21.58 -0.39
CA LEU A 298 -0.62 -20.82 0.73
C LEU A 298 -2.05 -20.34 0.44
N GLY A 299 -2.30 -19.86 -0.76
CA GLY A 299 -3.64 -19.45 -1.21
C GLY A 299 -4.61 -20.63 -1.31
N SER A 300 -4.11 -21.83 -1.62
CA SER A 300 -4.92 -23.07 -1.57
C SER A 300 -5.35 -23.43 -0.15
N LEU A 301 -4.48 -23.25 0.85
CA LEU A 301 -4.85 -23.40 2.27
C LEU A 301 -5.93 -22.38 2.66
N LYS A 302 -5.79 -21.12 2.28
CA LYS A 302 -6.78 -20.08 2.55
C LYS A 302 -8.13 -20.38 1.89
N ALA A 303 -8.12 -20.77 0.61
CA ALA A 303 -9.34 -21.16 -0.09
C ALA A 303 -10.04 -22.36 0.57
N ASP A 304 -9.30 -23.37 1.07
CA ASP A 304 -9.86 -24.48 1.83
C ASP A 304 -10.48 -24.03 3.15
N ALA A 305 -9.83 -23.08 3.84
CA ALA A 305 -10.36 -22.49 5.07
C ALA A 305 -11.68 -21.75 4.81
N ILE A 306 -11.75 -20.94 3.75
CA ILE A 306 -12.98 -20.25 3.32
C ILE A 306 -14.09 -21.24 2.96
N ALA A 307 -13.77 -22.30 2.20
CA ALA A 307 -14.74 -23.33 1.83
C ALA A 307 -15.35 -24.00 3.06
N LYS A 308 -14.51 -24.31 4.05
CA LYS A 308 -14.91 -24.93 5.30
C LYS A 308 -15.75 -24.02 6.18
N GLU A 309 -15.36 -22.74 6.30
CA GLU A 309 -16.07 -21.74 7.11
C GLU A 309 -17.47 -21.48 6.57
N LEU A 310 -17.60 -21.30 5.25
CA LEU A 310 -18.88 -21.03 4.60
C LEU A 310 -19.71 -22.27 4.29
N ASN A 311 -19.16 -23.46 4.49
CA ASN A 311 -19.77 -24.74 4.11
C ASN A 311 -20.26 -24.71 2.64
N VAL A 312 -19.32 -24.51 1.71
CA VAL A 312 -19.58 -24.41 0.26
C VAL A 312 -18.82 -25.46 -0.53
N ASP A 313 -19.28 -25.73 -1.76
CA ASP A 313 -18.66 -26.67 -2.69
C ASP A 313 -17.31 -26.18 -3.22
N ILE A 314 -17.21 -24.86 -3.46
CA ILE A 314 -16.07 -24.18 -4.10
C ILE A 314 -15.76 -22.91 -3.34
N ALA A 315 -14.49 -22.56 -3.18
CA ALA A 315 -14.13 -21.26 -2.66
C ALA A 315 -12.95 -20.66 -3.43
N PHE A 316 -12.91 -19.33 -3.46
CA PHE A 316 -11.84 -18.58 -4.09
C PHE A 316 -11.19 -17.62 -3.09
N ASP A 317 -9.86 -17.50 -3.20
CA ASP A 317 -9.08 -16.42 -2.60
C ASP A 317 -8.22 -15.73 -3.66
N HIS A 318 -7.84 -14.47 -3.44
CA HIS A 318 -7.12 -13.69 -4.43
C HIS A 318 -5.64 -13.59 -4.09
N ALA A 319 -4.76 -13.70 -5.09
CA ALA A 319 -3.30 -13.67 -4.90
C ALA A 319 -2.78 -12.37 -4.26
N ARG A 320 -3.50 -11.25 -4.40
CA ARG A 320 -3.19 -10.00 -3.70
C ARG A 320 -3.37 -10.09 -2.19
N ASN A 321 -4.22 -11.00 -1.73
CA ASN A 321 -4.52 -11.21 -0.32
C ASN A 321 -3.60 -12.27 0.31
N VAL A 322 -2.47 -12.59 -0.35
CA VAL A 322 -1.43 -13.48 0.14
C VAL A 322 -0.11 -12.72 0.09
N ASP A 323 0.29 -12.16 1.23
CA ASP A 323 1.47 -11.27 1.31
C ASP A 323 2.81 -12.02 1.29
N TYR A 324 2.82 -13.31 1.56
CA TYR A 324 4.02 -14.13 1.50
C TYR A 324 4.23 -14.77 0.13
N GLU A 325 5.37 -14.51 -0.51
CA GLU A 325 5.82 -15.28 -1.68
C GLU A 325 6.17 -16.73 -1.33
N HIS A 326 6.73 -16.95 -0.15
CA HIS A 326 7.02 -18.24 0.46
C HIS A 326 6.94 -18.12 1.98
N PHE A 327 6.52 -19.18 2.66
CA PHE A 327 6.44 -19.24 4.12
C PHE A 327 7.32 -20.38 4.64
N PRO A 328 8.20 -20.13 5.64
CA PRO A 328 9.14 -21.15 6.11
C PRO A 328 8.44 -22.31 6.82
N LYS A 329 9.12 -23.46 6.89
CA LYS A 329 8.68 -24.56 7.73
C LYS A 329 8.72 -24.17 9.21
N GLY A 330 7.76 -24.63 9.98
CA GLY A 330 7.72 -24.36 11.42
C GLY A 330 6.33 -24.08 11.96
N ASN A 331 6.28 -23.39 13.07
CA ASN A 331 5.06 -22.96 13.70
C ASN A 331 4.40 -21.84 12.93
N ILE A 332 3.07 -21.79 12.99
CA ILE A 332 2.23 -20.72 12.46
C ILE A 332 1.59 -20.03 13.66
N SER A 333 1.92 -18.77 13.89
CA SER A 333 1.34 -17.97 14.96
C SER A 333 0.10 -17.21 14.49
N VAL A 334 -0.67 -16.67 15.42
CA VAL A 334 -1.77 -15.74 15.13
C VAL A 334 -1.25 -14.55 14.30
N GLY A 335 -0.11 -13.97 14.68
CA GLY A 335 0.51 -12.88 13.92
C GLY A 335 0.79 -13.25 12.47
N ASN A 336 1.31 -14.48 12.22
CA ASN A 336 1.53 -14.92 10.85
C ASN A 336 0.24 -15.01 10.02
N ILE A 337 -0.90 -15.36 10.63
CA ILE A 337 -2.18 -15.40 9.92
C ILE A 337 -2.56 -14.01 9.40
N TYR A 338 -2.47 -13.00 10.27
CA TYR A 338 -2.77 -11.61 9.89
C TYR A 338 -1.73 -11.02 8.92
N GLU A 339 -0.48 -11.49 8.97
CA GLU A 339 0.54 -11.12 7.98
C GLU A 339 0.33 -11.81 6.62
N ILE A 340 -0.24 -13.02 6.62
CA ILE A 340 -0.59 -13.75 5.39
C ILE A 340 -1.76 -13.07 4.69
N ASP A 341 -2.76 -12.62 5.46
CA ASP A 341 -3.92 -11.89 4.98
C ASP A 341 -4.12 -10.66 5.87
N SER A 342 -3.62 -9.52 5.42
CA SER A 342 -3.68 -8.27 6.17
C SER A 342 -4.97 -7.46 5.93
N TYR A 343 -5.98 -8.09 5.28
CA TYR A 343 -7.21 -7.43 4.87
C TYR A 343 -8.42 -7.99 5.63
N ASP A 344 -9.18 -7.16 6.33
CA ASP A 344 -10.41 -7.54 7.06
C ASP A 344 -11.60 -7.75 6.08
N TYR A 345 -11.38 -8.51 4.99
CA TYR A 345 -12.40 -8.75 3.98
C TYR A 345 -13.41 -9.78 4.43
N LYS A 346 -14.69 -9.36 4.52
CA LYS A 346 -15.81 -10.25 4.88
C LYS A 346 -16.00 -11.34 3.83
N LEU A 347 -16.38 -12.53 4.29
CA LEU A 347 -16.68 -13.65 3.42
C LEU A 347 -18.12 -13.58 2.90
N ILE A 348 -18.29 -13.90 1.63
CA ILE A 348 -19.57 -13.84 0.91
C ILE A 348 -19.83 -15.17 0.25
N ARG A 349 -21.06 -15.70 0.41
CA ARG A 349 -21.53 -16.91 -0.23
C ARG A 349 -22.45 -16.59 -1.40
N TYR A 350 -22.20 -17.28 -2.50
CA TYR A 350 -22.99 -17.26 -3.74
C TYR A 350 -23.49 -18.65 -4.10
N GLU A 351 -24.50 -18.71 -4.97
CA GLU A 351 -24.90 -19.92 -5.70
C GLU A 351 -24.61 -19.64 -7.19
N LEU A 352 -23.60 -20.31 -7.77
CA LEU A 352 -23.13 -20.04 -9.13
C LEU A 352 -23.19 -21.29 -10.01
N THR A 353 -23.51 -21.07 -11.29
CA THR A 353 -23.37 -22.09 -12.36
C THR A 353 -21.90 -22.16 -12.80
N PRO A 354 -21.47 -23.27 -13.46
CA PRO A 354 -20.14 -23.36 -14.03
C PRO A 354 -19.82 -22.24 -15.02
N ALA A 355 -20.78 -21.76 -15.78
CA ALA A 355 -20.63 -20.63 -16.73
C ALA A 355 -20.32 -19.32 -15.99
N GLU A 356 -20.99 -19.05 -14.86
CA GLU A 356 -20.72 -17.87 -14.01
C GLU A 356 -19.34 -17.96 -13.36
N ILE A 357 -18.92 -19.16 -12.93
CA ILE A 357 -17.57 -19.41 -12.39
C ILE A 357 -16.49 -19.17 -13.44
N ARG A 358 -16.68 -19.65 -14.68
CA ARG A 358 -15.73 -19.36 -15.79
C ARG A 358 -15.64 -17.86 -16.05
N THR A 359 -16.77 -17.16 -16.02
CA THR A 359 -16.81 -15.72 -16.20
C THR A 359 -16.02 -14.99 -15.11
N LEU A 360 -16.16 -15.38 -13.83
CA LEU A 360 -15.41 -14.87 -12.70
C LEU A 360 -13.90 -15.04 -12.93
N ILE A 361 -13.45 -16.27 -13.26
CA ILE A 361 -12.05 -16.58 -13.50
C ILE A 361 -11.50 -15.78 -14.68
N THR A 362 -12.24 -15.71 -15.79
CA THR A 362 -11.82 -14.97 -17.00
C THR A 362 -11.67 -13.48 -16.73
N LYS A 363 -12.60 -12.87 -15.99
CA LYS A 363 -12.49 -11.45 -15.59
C LYS A 363 -11.25 -11.20 -14.75
N SER A 364 -10.94 -12.08 -13.79
CA SER A 364 -9.78 -11.93 -12.93
C SER A 364 -8.45 -11.97 -13.70
N VAL A 365 -8.34 -12.86 -14.69
CA VAL A 365 -7.14 -12.96 -15.56
C VAL A 365 -7.00 -11.73 -16.47
N LYS A 366 -8.11 -11.15 -16.95
CA LYS A 366 -8.05 -9.93 -17.79
C LYS A 366 -7.44 -8.73 -17.05
N MET A 367 -7.63 -8.65 -15.72
CA MET A 367 -7.05 -7.57 -14.93
C MET A 367 -5.55 -7.73 -14.66
N SER A 368 -5.04 -8.95 -14.56
CA SER A 368 -3.69 -9.23 -14.05
C SER A 368 -2.77 -9.90 -15.08
N SER A 369 -3.29 -10.37 -16.21
CA SER A 369 -2.57 -11.17 -17.23
C SER A 369 -2.11 -12.56 -16.75
N VAL A 370 -2.19 -12.86 -15.47
CA VAL A 370 -1.85 -14.15 -14.83
C VAL A 370 -3.01 -14.65 -13.99
N PRO A 371 -3.07 -15.97 -13.67
CA PRO A 371 -4.04 -16.49 -12.73
C PRO A 371 -3.85 -15.85 -11.34
N VAL A 372 -4.92 -15.32 -10.79
CA VAL A 372 -4.90 -14.65 -9.48
C VAL A 372 -5.92 -15.19 -8.48
N LEU A 373 -6.77 -16.14 -8.89
CA LEU A 373 -7.76 -16.77 -8.02
C LEU A 373 -7.28 -18.16 -7.62
N PHE A 374 -6.82 -18.32 -6.40
CA PHE A 374 -6.60 -19.63 -5.77
C PHE A 374 -7.95 -20.25 -5.44
N VAL A 375 -8.03 -21.57 -5.48
CA VAL A 375 -9.33 -22.25 -5.46
C VAL A 375 -9.35 -23.45 -4.54
N SER A 376 -10.49 -23.71 -3.91
CA SER A 376 -10.85 -24.93 -3.20
C SER A 376 -12.00 -25.65 -3.90
N GLY A 377 -12.06 -26.98 -3.78
CA GLY A 377 -13.15 -27.81 -4.27
C GLY A 377 -13.06 -28.18 -5.74
N ILE A 378 -12.28 -27.45 -6.53
CA ILE A 378 -12.04 -27.72 -7.95
C ILE A 378 -10.57 -27.52 -8.33
N THR A 379 -10.22 -27.95 -9.53
CA THR A 379 -9.08 -27.45 -10.31
C THR A 379 -9.61 -26.74 -11.56
N TYR A 380 -8.87 -25.74 -12.05
CA TYR A 380 -9.21 -25.14 -13.32
C TYR A 380 -8.01 -25.04 -14.26
N THR A 381 -8.30 -25.15 -15.56
CA THR A 381 -7.31 -25.00 -16.63
C THR A 381 -7.69 -23.81 -17.50
N LEU A 382 -6.73 -22.89 -17.68
CA LEU A 382 -6.81 -21.76 -18.60
C LEU A 382 -6.18 -22.17 -19.93
N GLU A 383 -6.92 -22.10 -21.02
CA GLU A 383 -6.37 -22.20 -22.37
C GLU A 383 -6.23 -20.81 -22.95
N LYS A 384 -4.99 -20.42 -23.28
CA LYS A 384 -4.64 -19.08 -23.76
C LYS A 384 -4.11 -19.16 -25.18
N ASN A 385 -4.44 -18.15 -26.00
CA ASN A 385 -3.83 -17.97 -27.31
C ASN A 385 -2.39 -17.42 -27.17
N THR A 386 -1.71 -17.25 -28.31
CA THR A 386 -0.33 -16.73 -28.39
C THR A 386 -0.22 -15.29 -27.90
N GLN A 387 -1.31 -14.53 -27.82
CA GLN A 387 -1.37 -13.18 -27.28
C GLN A 387 -1.62 -13.18 -25.75
N GLY A 388 -1.79 -14.36 -25.14
CA GLY A 388 -2.04 -14.51 -23.70
C GLY A 388 -3.50 -14.31 -23.29
N GLU A 389 -4.43 -14.20 -24.24
CA GLU A 389 -5.85 -14.06 -23.98
C GLU A 389 -6.50 -15.41 -23.68
N VAL A 390 -7.37 -15.46 -22.67
CA VAL A 390 -8.11 -16.67 -22.29
C VAL A 390 -9.15 -17.00 -23.35
N GLN A 391 -9.01 -18.17 -23.97
CA GLN A 391 -9.94 -18.73 -24.95
C GLN A 391 -10.95 -19.67 -24.31
N ASN A 392 -10.51 -20.43 -23.31
CA ASN A 392 -11.37 -21.40 -22.62
C ASN A 392 -10.94 -21.56 -21.15
N VAL A 393 -11.89 -21.95 -20.29
CA VAL A 393 -11.67 -22.31 -18.88
C VAL A 393 -12.37 -23.63 -18.61
N THR A 394 -11.61 -24.67 -18.32
CA THR A 394 -12.14 -25.99 -17.91
C THR A 394 -12.17 -26.07 -16.39
N LEU A 395 -13.29 -26.56 -15.84
CA LEU A 395 -13.51 -26.73 -14.41
C LEU A 395 -13.71 -28.20 -14.07
N GLU A 396 -12.91 -28.74 -13.16
CA GLU A 396 -12.98 -30.13 -12.75
C GLU A 396 -12.95 -30.24 -11.21
N ASN A 397 -13.78 -31.10 -10.67
CA ASN A 397 -13.69 -31.54 -9.28
C ASN A 397 -13.14 -32.98 -9.20
N LYS A 398 -13.09 -33.57 -8.01
CA LYS A 398 -12.62 -34.94 -7.83
C LYS A 398 -13.39 -36.03 -8.60
N ASN A 399 -14.59 -35.68 -9.10
CA ASN A 399 -15.46 -36.62 -9.86
C ASN A 399 -15.42 -36.33 -11.38
N GLY A 400 -14.57 -35.41 -11.84
CA GLY A 400 -14.46 -34.98 -13.25
C GLY A 400 -15.04 -33.59 -13.49
N PRO A 401 -15.43 -33.26 -14.74
CA PRO A 401 -15.99 -31.98 -15.11
C PRO A 401 -17.23 -31.61 -14.26
N LEU A 402 -17.40 -30.34 -14.01
CA LEU A 402 -18.60 -29.86 -13.29
C LEU A 402 -19.85 -30.07 -14.14
N ASN A 403 -20.97 -30.39 -13.47
CA ASN A 403 -22.27 -30.49 -14.14
C ASN A 403 -22.79 -29.09 -14.50
N GLU A 404 -22.92 -28.81 -15.79
CA GLU A 404 -23.30 -27.49 -16.33
C GLU A 404 -24.71 -27.03 -15.86
N ASN A 405 -25.59 -27.96 -15.53
CA ASN A 405 -26.96 -27.69 -15.11
C ASN A 405 -27.12 -27.54 -13.59
N LYS A 406 -26.01 -27.66 -12.83
CA LYS A 406 -26.05 -27.54 -11.36
C LYS A 406 -25.56 -26.17 -10.92
N ARG A 407 -26.17 -25.59 -9.89
CA ARG A 407 -25.59 -24.48 -9.14
C ARG A 407 -24.78 -25.02 -7.98
N TYR A 408 -23.65 -24.39 -7.74
CA TYR A 408 -22.69 -24.74 -6.69
C TYR A 408 -22.64 -23.62 -5.66
N GLY A 409 -22.56 -23.98 -4.38
CA GLY A 409 -22.24 -23.02 -3.33
C GLY A 409 -20.79 -22.54 -3.51
N VAL A 410 -20.61 -21.23 -3.69
CA VAL A 410 -19.29 -20.62 -3.93
C VAL A 410 -18.99 -19.56 -2.88
N GLY A 411 -17.86 -19.72 -2.20
CA GLY A 411 -17.34 -18.76 -1.22
C GLY A 411 -16.25 -17.88 -1.80
N MET A 412 -16.23 -16.61 -1.40
CA MET A 412 -15.16 -15.66 -1.73
C MET A 412 -15.14 -14.52 -0.74
N ASN A 413 -14.06 -13.75 -0.72
CA ASN A 413 -14.02 -12.54 0.09
C ASN A 413 -14.66 -11.33 -0.61
N SER A 414 -14.91 -10.25 0.13
CA SER A 414 -15.58 -9.05 -0.38
C SER A 414 -14.78 -8.34 -1.47
N TYR A 415 -13.45 -8.49 -1.50
CA TYR A 415 -12.61 -7.97 -2.57
C TYR A 415 -12.96 -8.62 -3.92
N ILE A 416 -12.97 -9.95 -3.98
CA ILE A 416 -13.32 -10.70 -5.21
C ILE A 416 -14.74 -10.34 -5.66
N SER A 417 -15.68 -10.30 -4.71
CA SER A 417 -17.07 -9.93 -4.97
C SER A 417 -17.20 -8.53 -5.58
N CYS A 418 -16.55 -7.55 -4.96
CA CYS A 418 -16.61 -6.16 -5.42
C CYS A 418 -16.05 -5.97 -6.84
N HIS A 419 -14.92 -6.65 -7.16
CA HIS A 419 -14.25 -6.45 -8.44
C HIS A 419 -14.82 -7.28 -9.59
N PHE A 420 -15.31 -8.47 -9.31
CA PHE A 420 -15.65 -9.42 -10.38
C PHE A 420 -17.14 -9.79 -10.46
N MET A 421 -17.93 -9.50 -9.40
CA MET A 421 -19.35 -9.87 -9.32
C MET A 421 -20.31 -8.68 -9.42
N GLN A 422 -19.86 -7.50 -9.85
CA GLN A 422 -20.64 -6.25 -9.88
C GLN A 422 -22.00 -6.34 -10.61
N ASN A 423 -22.08 -7.20 -11.64
CA ASN A 423 -23.30 -7.38 -12.43
C ASN A 423 -24.09 -8.66 -12.05
N HIS A 424 -23.75 -9.24 -10.88
CA HIS A 424 -24.43 -10.41 -10.34
C HIS A 424 -25.36 -10.01 -9.20
N GLN A 425 -26.41 -10.82 -8.94
CA GLN A 425 -27.22 -10.63 -7.71
C GLN A 425 -26.30 -10.71 -6.48
N PRO A 426 -26.49 -9.85 -5.47
CA PRO A 426 -25.68 -9.84 -4.28
C PRO A 426 -25.62 -11.20 -3.58
N GLY A 427 -24.42 -11.62 -3.19
CA GLY A 427 -24.25 -12.81 -2.37
C GLY A 427 -24.61 -12.56 -0.90
N LYS A 428 -24.71 -13.62 -0.13
CA LYS A 428 -24.95 -13.55 1.32
C LYS A 428 -23.64 -13.25 2.05
N THR A 429 -23.49 -12.04 2.55
CA THR A 429 -22.35 -11.64 3.38
C THR A 429 -22.45 -12.24 4.77
N THR A 430 -21.34 -12.66 5.34
CA THR A 430 -21.21 -13.18 6.71
C THR A 430 -20.41 -12.21 7.60
N SER A 431 -20.35 -12.49 8.89
CA SER A 431 -19.46 -11.79 9.82
C SER A 431 -18.03 -12.33 9.79
N ALA A 432 -17.79 -13.52 9.20
CA ALA A 432 -16.48 -14.14 9.09
C ALA A 432 -15.60 -13.39 8.07
N THR A 433 -14.29 -13.40 8.32
CA THR A 433 -13.26 -12.85 7.45
C THR A 433 -12.32 -13.96 6.97
N ALA A 434 -11.46 -13.68 6.02
CA ALA A 434 -10.54 -14.70 5.49
C ALA A 434 -9.54 -15.15 6.57
N GLU A 435 -8.99 -14.22 7.35
CA GLU A 435 -8.06 -14.50 8.45
C GLU A 435 -8.75 -15.26 9.59
N THR A 436 -9.98 -14.90 9.99
CA THR A 436 -10.72 -15.65 11.02
C THR A 436 -11.07 -17.05 10.56
N SER A 437 -11.37 -17.25 9.28
CA SER A 437 -11.59 -18.58 8.70
C SER A 437 -10.32 -19.45 8.75
N LEU A 438 -9.16 -18.85 8.45
CA LEU A 438 -7.88 -19.54 8.50
C LEU A 438 -7.49 -19.90 9.95
N LEU A 439 -7.71 -19.01 10.91
CA LEU A 439 -7.55 -19.30 12.34
C LEU A 439 -8.42 -20.47 12.79
N ASN A 440 -9.71 -20.46 12.43
CA ASN A 440 -10.65 -21.52 12.76
C ASN A 440 -10.28 -22.85 12.11
N TYR A 441 -9.77 -22.80 10.88
CA TYR A 441 -9.29 -23.98 10.15
C TYR A 441 -8.07 -24.61 10.84
N LEU A 442 -7.06 -23.80 11.19
CA LEU A 442 -5.84 -24.28 11.83
C LEU A 442 -6.09 -24.80 13.25
N LYS A 443 -7.01 -24.22 14.02
CA LYS A 443 -7.42 -24.77 15.32
C LYS A 443 -7.97 -26.20 15.21
N LYS A 444 -8.64 -26.53 14.09
CA LYS A 444 -9.18 -27.86 13.82
C LYS A 444 -8.18 -28.78 13.11
N HIS A 445 -7.22 -28.21 12.40
CA HIS A 445 -6.18 -28.89 11.62
C HIS A 445 -4.80 -28.30 11.97
N PRO A 446 -4.27 -28.60 13.19
CA PRO A 446 -3.07 -27.94 13.71
C PRO A 446 -1.78 -28.27 12.94
N GLU A 447 -1.81 -29.26 12.06
CA GLU A 447 -0.72 -29.55 11.13
C GLU A 447 -1.24 -29.54 9.70
N VAL A 448 -0.64 -28.72 8.83
CA VAL A 448 -1.03 -28.56 7.43
C VAL A 448 0.17 -28.75 6.50
N ASN A 449 -0.08 -29.43 5.38
CA ASN A 449 0.92 -29.67 4.34
C ASN A 449 0.31 -29.46 2.96
N TYR A 450 0.70 -28.37 2.31
CA TYR A 450 0.26 -28.01 0.96
C TYR A 450 1.41 -28.06 -0.06
N SER A 451 2.56 -28.63 0.33
CA SER A 451 3.72 -28.75 -0.55
C SER A 451 3.38 -29.49 -1.85
N GLY A 452 3.58 -28.85 -2.97
CA GLY A 452 3.29 -29.40 -4.30
C GLY A 452 1.82 -29.33 -4.74
N VAL A 453 0.93 -28.74 -3.96
CA VAL A 453 -0.47 -28.52 -4.36
C VAL A 453 -0.51 -27.59 -5.57
N LYS A 454 -1.17 -28.08 -6.64
CA LYS A 454 -1.39 -27.33 -7.88
C LYS A 454 -2.84 -27.52 -8.31
N ARG A 455 -3.62 -26.45 -8.27
CA ARG A 455 -5.04 -26.42 -8.64
C ARG A 455 -5.31 -25.59 -9.88
N ILE A 456 -4.29 -24.89 -10.35
CA ILE A 456 -4.34 -23.97 -11.48
C ILE A 456 -3.40 -24.46 -12.56
N LYS A 457 -3.90 -24.62 -13.78
CA LYS A 457 -3.11 -25.00 -14.95
C LYS A 457 -3.26 -23.94 -16.05
N VAL A 458 -2.18 -23.64 -16.75
CA VAL A 458 -2.19 -22.77 -17.93
C VAL A 458 -1.65 -23.56 -19.10
N LYS A 459 -2.41 -23.60 -20.21
CA LYS A 459 -2.02 -24.17 -21.50
C LYS A 459 -2.02 -23.07 -22.54
N TYR A 460 -1.03 -23.05 -23.41
CA TYR A 460 -0.98 -22.16 -24.57
C TYR A 460 -1.36 -22.97 -25.81
N LEU A 461 -2.29 -22.43 -26.62
CA LEU A 461 -2.78 -23.02 -27.84
C LEU A 461 -1.90 -22.64 -29.03
#